data_c2a073f461e4f0eeaed8562c9bcb085b
#
_entry.id   c2a073f461e4f0eeaed8562c9bcb085b
#
_cell.length_a   1.000
_cell.length_b   1.000
_cell.length_c   1.000
_cell.angle_alpha   90.00
_cell.angle_beta   90.00
_cell.angle_gamma   90.00
#
_symmetry.space_group_name_H-M   'P 1'
#
loop_
_entity.id
_entity.type
_entity.pdbx_description
1 polymer ?
#
loop_
_entity_poly.entity_id
_entity_poly.type
_entity_poly.pdbx_seq_one_letter_code
_entity_poly.pdbx_strand_id
1 'polypeptide(L)'
;MSKSNKQNSAVPIRVVCAVLFLCFTFGYLYFYQADVLMATQHLLSGGKTHYDRTIGAVLITIALYVIHLAVLASTKLLRHGHALSNFPSLLALTVLTGIHIHNDGTFDFGHWLWVAPLLLVLFIVVVVLIRQWQQFDRKSFAAPLLASSWWHNLMTMAAMFLFVGLFSNHNDVMHYRLRAESCMLHRDYQGALMAGKGALAADSNLTMLRIHALTRSHQLGEHLFEYPIVGGSAAMMPDSNHLRPVFFPKYRLVEYPSRDFRLCRHLLNRNLDAFVYELMRDSAATDSDFLDRQPKHYREALLLYDRRKAKPVYDNLTMEADYEDFLKLYRAKTDARTRQARLCDVYGNTYWYYYFTRE
;
A
#
# COMPACT_ATOMS: atom_id res chain seq x y z
N MET A 1 36.93 -0.42 -44.47
CA MET A 1 35.63 -1.12 -44.23
C MET A 1 35.35 -1.51 -42.76
N SER A 2 36.20 -1.18 -41.77
CA SER A 2 36.02 -1.64 -40.36
C SER A 2 35.18 -0.71 -39.44
N LYS A 3 34.96 0.56 -39.78
CA LYS A 3 34.19 1.48 -38.91
C LYS A 3 32.68 1.33 -39.01
N SER A 4 32.15 0.99 -40.17
CA SER A 4 30.71 0.85 -40.41
C SER A 4 30.11 -0.33 -39.65
N ASN A 5 30.82 -1.46 -39.56
CA ASN A 5 30.31 -2.70 -38.90
C ASN A 5 30.30 -2.60 -37.36
N LYS A 6 31.15 -1.75 -36.74
CA LYS A 6 31.14 -1.55 -35.28
C LYS A 6 30.00 -0.64 -34.81
N GLN A 7 29.53 0.25 -35.66
CA GLN A 7 28.44 1.18 -35.36
C GLN A 7 27.07 0.48 -35.40
N ASN A 8 26.89 -0.44 -36.35
CA ASN A 8 25.62 -1.21 -36.50
C ASN A 8 25.33 -2.15 -35.33
N SER A 9 26.35 -2.68 -34.63
CA SER A 9 26.14 -3.60 -33.51
C SER A 9 25.85 -2.91 -32.16
N ALA A 10 25.98 -1.58 -32.06
CA ALA A 10 25.65 -0.82 -30.86
C ALA A 10 24.18 -0.33 -30.83
N VAL A 11 23.55 -0.19 -32.00
CA VAL A 11 22.17 0.29 -32.12
C VAL A 11 21.17 -0.63 -31.40
N PRO A 12 21.19 -1.96 -31.56
CA PRO A 12 20.21 -2.82 -30.91
C PRO A 12 20.30 -2.80 -29.39
N ILE A 13 21.51 -2.67 -28.80
CA ILE A 13 21.65 -2.55 -27.34
C ILE A 13 21.00 -1.27 -26.81
N ARG A 14 21.18 -0.16 -27.49
CA ARG A 14 20.59 1.13 -27.12
C ARG A 14 19.07 1.07 -27.17
N VAL A 15 18.53 0.47 -28.23
CA VAL A 15 17.08 0.30 -28.37
C VAL A 15 16.51 -0.57 -27.25
N VAL A 16 17.14 -1.71 -26.96
CA VAL A 16 16.69 -2.59 -25.88
C VAL A 16 16.75 -1.88 -24.51
N CYS A 17 17.85 -1.19 -24.19
CA CYS A 17 17.95 -0.43 -22.94
C CYS A 17 16.89 0.67 -22.85
N ALA A 18 16.61 1.38 -23.96
CA ALA A 18 15.56 2.40 -23.99
C ALA A 18 14.17 1.81 -23.78
N VAL A 19 13.85 0.70 -24.45
CA VAL A 19 12.56 0.01 -24.26
C VAL A 19 12.41 -0.48 -22.84
N LEU A 20 13.41 -1.14 -22.27
CA LEU A 20 13.39 -1.59 -20.87
C LEU A 20 13.21 -0.42 -19.90
N PHE A 21 13.92 0.69 -20.11
CA PHE A 21 13.78 1.89 -19.30
C PHE A 21 12.36 2.45 -19.36
N LEU A 22 11.81 2.63 -20.56
CA LEU A 22 10.45 3.18 -20.73
C LEU A 22 9.38 2.26 -20.15
N CYS A 23 9.47 0.96 -20.40
CA CYS A 23 8.52 -0.03 -19.87
C CYS A 23 8.58 -0.09 -18.33
N PHE A 24 9.78 -0.14 -17.75
CA PHE A 24 9.95 -0.15 -16.31
C PHE A 24 9.44 1.15 -15.68
N THR A 25 9.90 2.30 -16.16
CA THR A 25 9.55 3.61 -15.57
C THR A 25 8.05 3.86 -15.64
N PHE A 26 7.45 3.66 -16.83
CA PHE A 26 6.00 3.82 -16.98
C PHE A 26 5.23 2.83 -16.12
N GLY A 27 5.56 1.54 -16.19
CA GLY A 27 4.88 0.50 -15.40
C GLY A 27 5.00 0.75 -13.90
N TYR A 28 6.17 1.15 -13.43
CA TYR A 28 6.43 1.44 -12.02
C TYR A 28 5.61 2.65 -11.53
N LEU A 29 5.58 3.73 -12.28
CA LEU A 29 4.79 4.93 -11.97
C LEU A 29 3.28 4.68 -12.05
N TYR A 30 2.84 3.92 -13.06
CA TYR A 30 1.43 3.67 -13.31
C TYR A 30 0.82 2.66 -12.34
N PHE A 31 1.49 1.52 -12.09
CA PHE A 31 0.91 0.42 -11.31
C PHE A 31 1.22 0.52 -9.82
N TYR A 32 2.40 1.05 -9.46
CA TYR A 32 2.86 1.00 -8.08
C TYR A 32 2.87 2.36 -7.38
N GLN A 33 3.40 3.41 -8.01
CA GLN A 33 3.62 4.70 -7.34
C GLN A 33 2.52 5.75 -7.58
N ALA A 34 1.49 5.44 -8.36
CA ALA A 34 0.46 6.41 -8.74
C ALA A 34 -0.23 7.08 -7.55
N ASP A 35 -0.55 6.30 -6.51
CA ASP A 35 -1.29 6.80 -5.34
C ASP A 35 -0.40 7.74 -4.48
N VAL A 36 0.90 7.45 -4.38
CA VAL A 36 1.89 8.31 -3.69
C VAL A 36 2.06 9.63 -4.43
N LEU A 37 2.20 9.57 -5.76
CA LEU A 37 2.32 10.77 -6.60
C LEU A 37 1.08 11.64 -6.56
N MET A 38 -0.11 11.02 -6.56
CA MET A 38 -1.38 11.71 -6.39
C MET A 38 -1.42 12.47 -5.05
N ALA A 39 -1.06 11.80 -3.96
CA ALA A 39 -1.02 12.41 -2.64
C ALA A 39 0.02 13.54 -2.57
N THR A 40 1.22 13.33 -3.11
CA THR A 40 2.27 14.34 -3.14
C THR A 40 1.85 15.57 -3.92
N GLN A 41 1.26 15.39 -5.11
CA GLN A 41 0.77 16.51 -5.90
C GLN A 41 -0.37 17.26 -5.19
N HIS A 42 -1.29 16.53 -4.56
CA HIS A 42 -2.36 17.13 -3.78
C HIS A 42 -1.82 18.01 -2.64
N LEU A 43 -0.85 17.49 -1.88
CA LEU A 43 -0.21 18.23 -0.78
C LEU A 43 0.56 19.45 -1.29
N LEU A 44 1.36 19.29 -2.34
CA LEU A 44 2.14 20.41 -2.93
C LEU A 44 1.26 21.51 -3.49
N SER A 45 0.14 21.17 -4.09
CA SER A 45 -0.78 22.15 -4.68
C SER A 45 -1.83 22.69 -3.71
N GLY A 46 -1.86 22.21 -2.46
CA GLY A 46 -2.95 22.51 -1.53
C GLY A 46 -4.32 22.09 -2.06
N GLY A 47 -4.38 21.00 -2.81
CA GLY A 47 -5.62 20.45 -3.38
C GLY A 47 -6.11 21.14 -4.66
N LYS A 48 -5.33 22.07 -5.22
CA LYS A 48 -5.75 22.83 -6.42
C LYS A 48 -5.58 22.06 -7.71
N THR A 49 -4.69 21.08 -7.76
CA THR A 49 -4.43 20.25 -8.94
C THR A 49 -4.68 18.79 -8.64
N HIS A 50 -5.12 18.04 -9.65
CA HIS A 50 -5.38 16.61 -9.56
C HIS A 50 -4.39 15.85 -10.43
N TYR A 51 -3.79 14.80 -9.89
CA TYR A 51 -2.91 13.92 -10.61
C TYR A 51 -3.74 12.89 -11.40
N ASP A 52 -3.61 12.95 -12.71
CA ASP A 52 -4.10 11.87 -13.56
C ASP A 52 -3.03 10.78 -13.67
N ARG A 53 -3.42 9.54 -13.36
CA ARG A 53 -2.52 8.39 -13.30
C ARG A 53 -1.81 8.12 -14.62
N THR A 54 -2.54 8.21 -15.74
CA THR A 54 -2.01 7.92 -17.07
C THR A 54 -1.15 9.07 -17.57
N ILE A 55 -1.69 10.28 -17.53
CA ILE A 55 -1.00 11.48 -18.01
C ILE A 55 0.28 11.71 -17.19
N GLY A 56 0.18 11.60 -15.87
CA GLY A 56 1.31 11.78 -14.97
C GLY A 56 2.43 10.77 -15.21
N ALA A 57 2.10 9.48 -15.35
CA ALA A 57 3.08 8.45 -15.64
C ALA A 57 3.77 8.67 -16.99
N VAL A 58 3.02 9.07 -18.03
CA VAL A 58 3.59 9.38 -19.35
C VAL A 58 4.51 10.59 -19.29
N LEU A 59 4.06 11.69 -18.71
CA LEU A 59 4.84 12.94 -18.65
C LEU A 59 6.14 12.76 -17.85
N ILE A 60 6.07 12.10 -16.69
CA ILE A 60 7.26 11.83 -15.88
C ILE A 60 8.21 10.88 -16.62
N THR A 61 7.70 9.83 -17.27
CA THR A 61 8.54 8.91 -18.05
C THR A 61 9.26 9.65 -19.19
N ILE A 62 8.56 10.54 -19.92
CA ILE A 62 9.17 11.34 -20.97
C ILE A 62 10.24 12.27 -20.39
N ALA A 63 9.96 12.98 -19.29
CA ALA A 63 10.91 13.87 -18.64
C ALA A 63 12.18 13.12 -18.20
N LEU A 64 12.03 11.95 -17.58
CA LEU A 64 13.15 11.11 -17.18
C LEU A 64 13.95 10.59 -18.38
N TYR A 65 13.27 10.25 -19.47
CA TYR A 65 13.94 9.85 -20.71
C TYR A 65 14.73 11.00 -21.35
N VAL A 66 14.21 12.23 -21.32
CA VAL A 66 14.95 13.43 -21.78
C VAL A 66 16.19 13.65 -20.92
N ILE A 67 16.11 13.48 -19.60
CA ILE A 67 17.29 13.53 -18.71
C ILE A 67 18.31 12.47 -19.12
N HIS A 68 17.87 11.23 -19.37
CA HIS A 68 18.75 10.17 -19.87
C HIS A 68 19.46 10.55 -21.17
N LEU A 69 18.74 11.12 -22.15
CA LEU A 69 19.33 11.56 -23.41
C LEU A 69 20.37 12.68 -23.20
N ALA A 70 20.10 13.64 -22.32
CA ALA A 70 21.04 14.71 -21.98
C ALA A 70 22.31 14.14 -21.32
N VAL A 71 22.16 13.19 -20.40
CA VAL A 71 23.30 12.50 -19.76
C VAL A 71 24.09 11.71 -20.80
N LEU A 72 23.44 10.99 -21.69
CA LEU A 72 24.07 10.22 -22.76
C LEU A 72 24.87 11.13 -23.69
N ALA A 73 24.31 12.28 -24.09
CA ALA A 73 24.98 13.26 -24.93
C ALA A 73 26.22 13.87 -24.25
N SER A 74 26.12 14.14 -22.95
CA SER A 74 27.21 14.76 -22.17
C SER A 74 28.32 13.76 -21.85
N THR A 75 27.96 12.53 -21.46
CA THR A 75 28.93 11.54 -21.01
C THR A 75 29.62 10.81 -22.14
N LYS A 76 29.00 10.75 -23.34
CA LYS A 76 29.52 10.00 -24.50
C LYS A 76 29.98 8.59 -24.15
N LEU A 77 29.28 7.93 -23.22
CA LEU A 77 29.59 6.58 -22.76
C LEU A 77 29.54 5.61 -23.93
N LEU A 78 30.60 4.81 -24.06
CA LEU A 78 30.74 3.84 -25.13
C LEU A 78 29.89 2.60 -24.82
N ARG A 79 29.89 1.65 -25.75
CA ARG A 79 29.07 0.45 -25.86
C ARG A 79 28.93 -0.35 -24.54
N HIS A 80 29.98 -0.47 -23.73
CA HIS A 80 29.96 -1.25 -22.47
C HIS A 80 29.32 -0.51 -21.29
N GLY A 81 29.30 0.83 -21.32
CA GLY A 81 28.75 1.64 -20.23
C GLY A 81 27.44 2.35 -20.57
N HIS A 82 26.78 1.95 -21.67
CA HIS A 82 25.57 2.66 -22.13
C HIS A 82 24.44 2.65 -21.08
N ALA A 83 24.19 1.51 -20.43
CA ALA A 83 23.15 1.39 -19.41
C ALA A 83 23.37 2.35 -18.24
N LEU A 84 24.63 2.63 -17.87
CA LEU A 84 24.97 3.53 -16.76
C LEU A 84 24.48 4.96 -16.99
N SER A 85 24.26 5.39 -18.25
CA SER A 85 23.70 6.72 -18.55
C SER A 85 22.25 6.90 -18.07
N ASN A 86 21.54 5.80 -17.75
CA ASN A 86 20.19 5.86 -17.15
C ASN A 86 20.23 6.15 -15.65
N PHE A 87 21.39 6.04 -14.99
CA PHE A 87 21.48 6.16 -13.53
C PHE A 87 20.93 7.48 -12.97
N PRO A 88 21.25 8.68 -13.51
CA PRO A 88 20.71 9.93 -12.98
C PRO A 88 19.18 10.02 -13.12
N SER A 89 18.62 9.49 -14.22
CA SER A 89 17.17 9.44 -14.42
C SER A 89 16.48 8.50 -13.44
N LEU A 90 17.05 7.30 -13.19
CA LEU A 90 16.52 6.35 -12.24
C LEU A 90 16.73 6.80 -10.79
N LEU A 91 17.82 7.53 -10.51
CA LEU A 91 18.01 8.19 -9.21
C LEU A 91 16.94 9.27 -8.98
N ALA A 92 16.66 10.09 -10.00
CA ALA A 92 15.56 11.07 -9.91
C ALA A 92 14.20 10.40 -9.71
N LEU A 93 13.95 9.26 -10.37
CA LEU A 93 12.76 8.44 -10.14
C LEU A 93 12.70 7.96 -8.69
N THR A 94 13.82 7.45 -8.13
CA THR A 94 13.89 6.98 -6.74
C THR A 94 13.59 8.10 -5.75
N VAL A 95 14.15 9.29 -5.95
CA VAL A 95 13.88 10.47 -5.12
C VAL A 95 12.41 10.86 -5.19
N LEU A 96 11.86 10.92 -6.41
CA LEU A 96 10.45 11.29 -6.63
C LEU A 96 9.48 10.30 -5.97
N THR A 97 9.83 9.01 -5.94
CA THR A 97 8.99 7.95 -5.37
C THR A 97 9.39 7.56 -3.95
N GLY A 98 10.52 8.04 -3.44
CA GLY A 98 10.99 7.83 -2.07
C GLY A 98 10.41 8.82 -1.05
N ILE A 99 9.33 9.50 -1.39
CA ILE A 99 8.67 10.48 -0.52
C ILE A 99 7.95 9.78 0.62
N HIS A 100 8.13 10.29 1.82
CA HIS A 100 7.40 9.87 3.02
C HIS A 100 6.25 10.84 3.29
N ILE A 101 5.03 10.30 3.41
CA ILE A 101 3.83 11.07 3.77
C ILE A 101 3.48 10.74 5.21
N HIS A 102 3.51 11.74 6.08
CA HIS A 102 3.21 11.61 7.49
C HIS A 102 1.71 11.61 7.77
N ASN A 103 1.34 11.13 8.96
CA ASN A 103 -0.06 11.09 9.38
C ASN A 103 -0.67 12.47 9.64
N ASP A 104 0.17 13.50 9.79
CA ASP A 104 -0.24 14.91 9.95
C ASP A 104 -0.54 15.63 8.63
N GLY A 105 -0.36 14.94 7.50
CA GLY A 105 -0.53 15.51 6.16
C GLY A 105 0.67 16.29 5.66
N THR A 106 1.82 16.18 6.32
CA THR A 106 3.11 16.67 5.81
C THR A 106 3.82 15.59 5.00
N PHE A 107 4.77 15.99 4.18
CA PHE A 107 5.62 15.06 3.46
C PHE A 107 7.08 15.53 3.52
N ASP A 108 8.00 14.60 3.47
CA ASP A 108 9.43 14.88 3.36
C ASP A 108 10.13 13.92 2.38
N PHE A 109 11.31 14.32 1.95
CA PHE A 109 12.20 13.50 1.13
C PHE A 109 13.19 12.70 1.97
N GLY A 110 13.12 12.80 3.30
CA GLY A 110 14.00 12.09 4.22
C GLY A 110 15.49 12.27 3.88
N HIS A 111 16.18 11.15 3.83
CA HIS A 111 17.63 11.12 3.55
C HIS A 111 17.98 11.51 2.11
N TRP A 112 17.01 11.51 1.18
CA TRP A 112 17.25 11.75 -0.24
C TRP A 112 17.81 13.15 -0.55
N LEU A 113 17.50 14.15 0.30
CA LEU A 113 18.07 15.50 0.15
C LEU A 113 19.60 15.51 0.15
N TRP A 114 20.24 14.59 0.89
CA TRP A 114 21.68 14.49 1.00
C TRP A 114 22.27 13.33 0.18
N VAL A 115 21.57 12.20 0.16
CA VAL A 115 22.04 10.99 -0.54
C VAL A 115 22.03 11.17 -2.04
N ALA A 116 21.03 11.82 -2.63
CA ALA A 116 20.94 11.97 -4.08
C ALA A 116 22.08 12.84 -4.65
N PRO A 117 22.43 14.03 -4.11
CA PRO A 117 23.59 14.79 -4.55
C PRO A 117 24.89 14.01 -4.41
N LEU A 118 25.08 13.29 -3.31
CA LEU A 118 26.27 12.46 -3.10
C LEU A 118 26.40 11.36 -4.16
N LEU A 119 25.31 10.66 -4.47
CA LEU A 119 25.29 9.63 -5.51
C LEU A 119 25.51 10.21 -6.91
N LEU A 120 25.04 11.43 -7.19
CA LEU A 120 25.34 12.12 -8.46
C LEU A 120 26.83 12.46 -8.58
N VAL A 121 27.46 12.95 -7.50
CA VAL A 121 28.90 13.19 -7.49
C VAL A 121 29.67 11.88 -7.70
N LEU A 122 29.29 10.81 -7.00
CA LEU A 122 29.89 9.49 -7.18
C LEU A 122 29.73 9.00 -8.62
N PHE A 123 28.56 9.17 -9.22
CA PHE A 123 28.29 8.85 -10.63
C PHE A 123 29.26 9.60 -11.57
N ILE A 124 29.44 10.91 -11.37
CA ILE A 124 30.38 11.72 -12.17
C ILE A 124 31.80 11.17 -12.05
N VAL A 125 32.26 10.86 -10.84
CA VAL A 125 33.59 10.25 -10.60
C VAL A 125 33.72 8.94 -11.35
N VAL A 126 32.73 8.04 -11.24
CA VAL A 126 32.72 6.74 -11.93
C VAL A 126 32.78 6.94 -13.46
N VAL A 127 32.01 7.88 -14.02
CA VAL A 127 32.03 8.17 -15.45
C VAL A 127 33.42 8.68 -15.89
N VAL A 128 34.06 9.56 -15.12
CA VAL A 128 35.40 10.05 -15.41
C VAL A 128 36.43 8.90 -15.38
N LEU A 129 36.38 8.05 -14.37
CA LEU A 129 37.26 6.87 -14.28
C LEU A 129 37.06 5.92 -15.46
N ILE A 130 35.84 5.59 -15.82
CA ILE A 130 35.53 4.73 -16.97
C ILE A 130 36.08 5.34 -18.25
N ARG A 131 35.98 6.67 -18.45
CA ARG A 131 36.52 7.34 -19.61
C ARG A 131 38.07 7.28 -19.67
N GLN A 132 38.72 7.44 -18.54
CA GLN A 132 40.18 7.32 -18.45
C GLN A 132 40.61 5.89 -18.80
N TRP A 133 39.96 4.88 -18.25
CA TRP A 133 40.25 3.47 -18.53
C TRP A 133 40.00 3.10 -19.98
N GLN A 134 38.92 3.59 -20.60
CA GLN A 134 38.63 3.34 -22.02
C GLN A 134 39.67 3.92 -22.98
N GLN A 135 40.42 4.93 -22.57
CA GLN A 135 41.55 5.45 -23.35
C GLN A 135 42.77 4.53 -23.28
N PHE A 136 42.99 3.83 -22.18
CA PHE A 136 44.10 2.90 -22.01
C PHE A 136 43.87 1.56 -22.72
N ASP A 137 42.64 1.07 -22.78
CA ASP A 137 42.29 -0.32 -23.17
C ASP A 137 42.05 -0.50 -24.68
N ARG A 138 42.59 0.39 -25.53
CA ARG A 138 42.46 0.28 -27.01
C ARG A 138 43.15 -0.95 -27.61
N LYS A 139 43.89 -1.77 -26.86
CA LYS A 139 44.77 -2.80 -27.41
C LYS A 139 44.56 -4.22 -26.94
N SER A 140 43.58 -4.58 -26.16
CA SER A 140 43.54 -5.97 -25.72
C SER A 140 42.14 -6.57 -25.55
N PHE A 141 42.05 -7.82 -25.95
CA PHE A 141 41.19 -8.94 -25.59
C PHE A 141 39.93 -9.23 -26.41
N ALA A 142 40.00 -10.38 -27.08
CA ALA A 142 38.85 -11.25 -27.32
C ALA A 142 38.34 -11.75 -25.96
N ALA A 143 37.26 -11.12 -25.46
CA ALA A 143 36.72 -11.41 -24.15
C ALA A 143 35.73 -12.60 -24.17
N PRO A 144 35.69 -13.46 -23.12
CA PRO A 144 34.75 -14.57 -23.01
C PRO A 144 33.28 -14.07 -23.01
N LEU A 145 32.32 -15.00 -23.21
CA LEU A 145 30.88 -14.72 -23.37
C LEU A 145 30.27 -13.82 -22.24
N LEU A 146 30.78 -13.92 -21.02
CA LEU A 146 30.39 -13.06 -19.87
C LEU A 146 30.85 -11.61 -20.03
N ALA A 147 31.83 -11.33 -20.86
CA ALA A 147 32.30 -9.99 -21.19
C ALA A 147 31.55 -9.37 -22.37
N SER A 148 30.48 -9.99 -22.85
CA SER A 148 29.63 -9.44 -23.88
C SER A 148 29.02 -8.12 -23.40
N SER A 149 29.13 -7.10 -24.26
CA SER A 149 28.55 -5.76 -24.03
C SER A 149 27.04 -5.81 -23.69
N TRP A 150 26.32 -6.81 -24.18
CA TRP A 150 24.92 -7.04 -23.89
C TRP A 150 24.70 -7.40 -22.43
N TRP A 151 25.44 -8.37 -21.94
CA TRP A 151 25.28 -8.89 -20.59
C TRP A 151 25.55 -7.81 -19.53
N HIS A 152 26.62 -7.04 -19.70
CA HIS A 152 26.93 -5.92 -18.81
C HIS A 152 25.83 -4.87 -18.77
N ASN A 153 25.29 -4.45 -19.91
CA ASN A 153 24.24 -3.46 -19.92
C ASN A 153 22.95 -3.98 -19.31
N LEU A 154 22.56 -5.24 -19.58
CA LEU A 154 21.36 -5.83 -18.98
C LEU A 154 21.50 -5.99 -17.45
N MET A 155 22.64 -6.47 -16.97
CA MET A 155 22.90 -6.59 -15.53
C MET A 155 22.92 -5.23 -14.84
N THR A 156 23.52 -4.21 -15.46
CA THR A 156 23.51 -2.85 -14.95
C THR A 156 22.08 -2.29 -14.88
N MET A 157 21.25 -2.50 -15.92
CA MET A 157 19.84 -2.10 -15.90
C MET A 157 19.07 -2.82 -14.80
N ALA A 158 19.23 -4.14 -14.67
CA ALA A 158 18.58 -4.93 -13.64
C ALA A 158 18.97 -4.45 -12.22
N ALA A 159 20.26 -4.19 -11.99
CA ALA A 159 20.75 -3.65 -10.72
C ALA A 159 20.16 -2.26 -10.41
N MET A 160 20.04 -1.39 -11.41
CA MET A 160 19.42 -0.07 -11.23
C MET A 160 17.92 -0.16 -11.00
N PHE A 161 17.20 -1.07 -11.65
CA PHE A 161 15.77 -1.29 -11.39
C PHE A 161 15.55 -1.85 -9.98
N LEU A 162 16.41 -2.79 -9.55
CA LEU A 162 16.40 -3.28 -8.19
C LEU A 162 16.67 -2.15 -7.17
N PHE A 163 17.63 -1.27 -7.48
CA PHE A 163 17.91 -0.08 -6.67
C PHE A 163 16.67 0.80 -6.52
N VAL A 164 15.96 1.11 -7.61
CA VAL A 164 14.70 1.87 -7.54
C VAL A 164 13.69 1.16 -6.65
N GLY A 165 13.47 -0.14 -6.85
CA GLY A 165 12.51 -0.93 -6.06
C GLY A 165 12.82 -0.99 -4.58
N LEU A 166 14.11 -1.08 -4.19
CA LEU A 166 14.52 -1.18 -2.80
C LEU A 166 14.52 0.16 -2.05
N PHE A 167 14.82 1.25 -2.75
CA PHE A 167 15.06 2.55 -2.12
C PHE A 167 13.94 3.57 -2.32
N SER A 168 12.94 3.29 -3.12
CA SER A 168 11.69 4.07 -3.16
C SER A 168 10.75 3.68 -2.03
N ASN A 169 9.65 4.40 -1.91
CA ASN A 169 8.65 4.07 -0.90
C ASN A 169 8.00 2.71 -1.21
N HIS A 170 8.15 1.79 -0.28
CA HIS A 170 7.62 0.41 -0.31
C HIS A 170 6.74 0.09 0.91
N ASN A 171 6.21 1.12 1.59
CA ASN A 171 5.29 0.93 2.70
C ASN A 171 3.90 0.54 2.15
N ASP A 172 3.62 -0.75 2.08
CA ASP A 172 2.37 -1.30 1.56
C ASP A 172 1.14 -0.71 2.26
N VAL A 173 1.19 -0.54 3.59
CA VAL A 173 0.05 0.02 4.36
C VAL A 173 -0.24 1.45 3.91
N MET A 174 0.80 2.26 3.65
CA MET A 174 0.63 3.61 3.13
C MET A 174 0.02 3.59 1.72
N HIS A 175 0.47 2.70 0.84
CA HIS A 175 -0.12 2.54 -0.50
C HIS A 175 -1.60 2.14 -0.42
N TYR A 176 -1.95 1.16 0.44
CA TYR A 176 -3.35 0.77 0.65
C TYR A 176 -4.20 1.92 1.18
N ARG A 177 -3.66 2.68 2.14
CA ARG A 177 -4.34 3.86 2.71
C ARG A 177 -4.62 4.91 1.64
N LEU A 178 -3.61 5.33 0.89
CA LEU A 178 -3.76 6.37 -0.13
C LEU A 178 -4.71 5.92 -1.24
N ARG A 179 -4.63 4.64 -1.65
CA ARG A 179 -5.56 4.07 -2.63
C ARG A 179 -6.99 4.03 -2.10
N ALA A 180 -7.21 3.55 -0.88
CA ALA A 180 -8.53 3.53 -0.26
C ALA A 180 -9.11 4.94 -0.15
N GLU A 181 -8.29 5.91 0.25
CA GLU A 181 -8.68 7.31 0.37
C GLU A 181 -9.03 7.93 -0.99
N SER A 182 -8.24 7.66 -2.02
CA SER A 182 -8.53 8.07 -3.40
C SER A 182 -9.85 7.49 -3.90
N CYS A 183 -10.12 6.20 -3.67
CA CYS A 183 -11.39 5.57 -3.99
C CYS A 183 -12.57 6.22 -3.23
N MET A 184 -12.40 6.51 -1.95
CA MET A 184 -13.38 7.22 -1.13
C MET A 184 -13.71 8.62 -1.68
N LEU A 185 -12.70 9.35 -2.17
CA LEU A 185 -12.88 10.65 -2.80
C LEU A 185 -13.81 10.58 -4.02
N HIS A 186 -13.70 9.51 -4.81
CA HIS A 186 -14.54 9.24 -5.99
C HIS A 186 -15.84 8.47 -5.68
N ARG A 187 -16.14 8.24 -4.39
CA ARG A 187 -17.30 7.45 -3.92
C ARG A 187 -17.29 5.98 -4.36
N ASP A 188 -16.11 5.48 -4.73
CA ASP A 188 -15.90 4.06 -5.00
C ASP A 188 -15.57 3.32 -3.69
N TYR A 189 -16.62 3.04 -2.90
CA TYR A 189 -16.48 2.41 -1.59
C TYR A 189 -16.00 0.95 -1.71
N GLN A 190 -16.39 0.26 -2.77
CA GLN A 190 -15.92 -1.10 -3.02
C GLN A 190 -14.44 -1.13 -3.39
N GLY A 191 -13.99 -0.21 -4.24
CA GLY A 191 -12.57 -0.05 -4.55
C GLY A 191 -11.74 0.27 -3.30
N ALA A 192 -12.27 1.10 -2.38
CA ALA A 192 -11.63 1.40 -1.11
C ALA A 192 -11.47 0.16 -0.22
N LEU A 193 -12.48 -0.72 -0.17
CA LEU A 193 -12.46 -1.97 0.59
C LEU A 193 -11.52 -3.02 -0.04
N MET A 194 -11.35 -2.99 -1.36
CA MET A 194 -10.43 -3.89 -2.05
C MET A 194 -8.95 -3.48 -1.89
N ALA A 195 -8.67 -2.23 -1.48
CA ALA A 195 -7.32 -1.77 -1.23
C ALA A 195 -6.67 -2.56 -0.09
N GLY A 196 -5.66 -3.40 -0.42
CA GLY A 196 -5.01 -4.29 0.54
C GLY A 196 -5.95 -5.34 1.17
N LYS A 197 -7.00 -5.79 0.45
CA LYS A 197 -7.85 -6.89 0.91
C LYS A 197 -6.99 -8.15 1.02
N GLY A 198 -7.04 -8.80 2.19
CA GLY A 198 -6.21 -9.99 2.48
C GLY A 198 -4.81 -9.67 3.05
N ALA A 199 -4.36 -8.42 3.05
CA ALA A 199 -3.17 -8.04 3.78
C ALA A 199 -3.45 -8.01 5.28
N LEU A 200 -2.58 -8.64 6.07
CA LEU A 200 -2.68 -8.64 7.54
C LEU A 200 -2.19 -7.32 8.15
N ALA A 201 -1.37 -6.57 7.41
CA ALA A 201 -0.87 -5.29 7.86
C ALA A 201 -1.91 -4.18 7.64
N ALA A 202 -2.18 -3.42 8.70
CA ALA A 202 -3.04 -2.24 8.67
C ALA A 202 -2.55 -1.22 9.70
N ASP A 203 -2.93 0.03 9.51
CA ASP A 203 -2.82 1.09 10.51
C ASP A 203 -4.21 1.63 10.91
N SER A 204 -4.23 2.53 11.87
CA SER A 204 -5.49 3.13 12.33
C SER A 204 -6.16 3.99 11.25
N ASN A 205 -5.39 4.61 10.34
CA ASN A 205 -5.95 5.39 9.23
C ASN A 205 -6.65 4.48 8.21
N LEU A 206 -6.02 3.37 7.82
CA LEU A 206 -6.64 2.41 6.91
C LEU A 206 -7.88 1.75 7.55
N THR A 207 -7.83 1.46 8.86
CA THR A 207 -8.98 0.97 9.62
C THR A 207 -10.13 1.99 9.58
N MET A 208 -9.84 3.27 9.82
CA MET A 208 -10.82 4.35 9.73
C MET A 208 -11.48 4.41 8.35
N LEU A 209 -10.68 4.44 7.29
CA LEU A 209 -11.18 4.51 5.91
C LEU A 209 -12.07 3.33 5.56
N ARG A 210 -11.69 2.10 5.96
CA ARG A 210 -12.49 0.89 5.77
C ARG A 210 -13.83 0.95 6.52
N ILE A 211 -13.82 1.40 7.78
CA ILE A 211 -15.03 1.59 8.58
C ILE A 211 -15.97 2.58 7.88
N HIS A 212 -15.45 3.71 7.41
CA HIS A 212 -16.28 4.68 6.70
C HIS A 212 -16.78 4.16 5.35
N ALA A 213 -15.97 3.41 4.60
CA ALA A 213 -16.41 2.78 3.35
C ALA A 213 -17.52 1.75 3.61
N LEU A 214 -17.39 0.89 4.63
CA LEU A 214 -18.43 -0.05 5.06
C LEU A 214 -19.70 0.66 5.54
N THR A 215 -19.57 1.77 6.25
CA THR A 215 -20.70 2.57 6.71
C THR A 215 -21.47 3.14 5.52
N ARG A 216 -20.77 3.66 4.51
CA ARG A 216 -21.37 4.23 3.28
C ARG A 216 -22.00 3.19 2.36
N SER A 217 -21.50 1.96 2.39
CA SER A 217 -22.07 0.83 1.64
C SER A 217 -23.11 0.05 2.44
N HIS A 218 -23.46 0.47 3.67
CA HIS A 218 -24.42 -0.21 4.56
C HIS A 218 -23.99 -1.66 4.89
N GLN A 219 -22.70 -1.94 4.95
CA GLN A 219 -22.14 -3.29 5.18
C GLN A 219 -21.35 -3.39 6.49
N LEU A 220 -21.40 -2.36 7.35
CA LEU A 220 -20.51 -2.28 8.52
C LEU A 220 -20.75 -3.44 9.50
N GLY A 221 -21.98 -3.75 9.83
CA GLY A 221 -22.30 -4.84 10.76
C GLY A 221 -22.02 -6.23 10.22
N GLU A 222 -21.89 -6.40 8.89
CA GLU A 222 -21.66 -7.68 8.25
C GLU A 222 -20.17 -7.99 8.04
N HIS A 223 -19.37 -6.95 7.69
CA HIS A 223 -18.00 -7.17 7.21
C HIS A 223 -16.89 -6.49 8.05
N LEU A 224 -17.22 -5.84 9.17
CA LEU A 224 -16.25 -5.06 9.95
C LEU A 224 -15.02 -5.90 10.36
N PHE A 225 -15.24 -7.13 10.85
CA PHE A 225 -14.17 -7.99 11.36
C PHE A 225 -13.51 -8.88 10.29
N GLU A 226 -13.87 -8.71 9.02
CA GLU A 226 -13.14 -9.34 7.92
C GLU A 226 -11.81 -8.64 7.63
N TYR A 227 -11.61 -7.45 8.15
CA TYR A 227 -10.41 -6.64 7.98
C TYR A 227 -9.63 -6.55 9.30
N PRO A 228 -8.28 -6.45 9.21
CA PRO A 228 -7.47 -6.15 10.40
C PRO A 228 -7.89 -4.82 11.00
N ILE A 229 -8.19 -4.83 12.29
CA ILE A 229 -8.61 -3.64 13.04
C ILE A 229 -7.45 -3.16 13.91
N VAL A 230 -6.98 -1.95 13.68
CA VAL A 230 -5.95 -1.28 14.48
C VAL A 230 -6.53 -0.01 15.07
N GLY A 231 -6.26 0.26 16.37
CA GLY A 231 -6.79 1.43 17.06
C GLY A 231 -8.18 1.27 17.67
N GLY A 232 -8.90 0.17 17.36
CA GLY A 232 -10.23 -0.12 17.94
C GLY A 232 -11.25 0.99 17.64
N SER A 233 -12.08 1.31 18.64
CA SER A 233 -13.09 2.36 18.52
C SER A 233 -12.52 3.76 18.33
N ALA A 234 -11.27 4.02 18.76
CA ALA A 234 -10.60 5.29 18.51
C ALA A 234 -10.31 5.53 17.02
N ALA A 235 -10.14 4.43 16.25
CA ALA A 235 -9.95 4.52 14.80
C ALA A 235 -11.24 4.80 14.02
N MET A 236 -12.42 4.84 14.66
CA MET A 236 -13.67 5.12 13.95
C MET A 236 -13.83 6.57 13.52
N MET A 237 -13.18 7.49 14.21
CA MET A 237 -13.35 8.94 13.99
C MET A 237 -12.01 9.60 13.72
N PRO A 238 -11.96 10.56 12.77
CA PRO A 238 -10.76 11.36 12.56
C PRO A 238 -10.39 12.09 13.85
N ASP A 239 -9.16 11.95 14.26
CA ASP A 239 -8.59 12.67 15.41
C ASP A 239 -7.78 13.89 14.94
N SER A 240 -7.70 14.93 15.81
CA SER A 240 -6.91 16.12 15.51
C SER A 240 -5.42 15.85 15.37
N ASN A 241 -4.90 14.81 16.00
CA ASN A 241 -3.46 14.60 16.16
C ASN A 241 -2.91 13.39 15.40
N HIS A 242 -3.70 12.34 15.16
CA HIS A 242 -3.17 11.06 14.68
C HIS A 242 -3.84 10.49 13.43
N LEU A 243 -5.10 10.86 13.15
CA LEU A 243 -5.88 10.30 12.05
C LEU A 243 -6.30 11.42 11.09
N ARG A 244 -5.51 11.64 10.05
CA ARG A 244 -5.77 12.70 9.05
C ARG A 244 -5.83 12.13 7.64
N PRO A 245 -6.96 12.23 6.97
CA PRO A 245 -7.03 12.02 5.52
C PRO A 245 -6.13 13.02 4.78
N VAL A 246 -5.54 12.57 3.67
CA VAL A 246 -4.68 13.40 2.81
C VAL A 246 -5.52 14.18 1.80
N PHE A 247 -6.49 13.49 1.15
CA PHE A 247 -7.21 14.05 0.01
C PHE A 247 -8.46 14.85 0.37
N PHE A 248 -8.99 14.71 1.58
CA PHE A 248 -10.20 15.41 1.97
C PHE A 248 -10.19 15.83 3.45
N PRO A 249 -10.88 16.94 3.77
CA PRO A 249 -10.93 17.44 5.13
C PRO A 249 -11.71 16.49 6.04
N LYS A 250 -11.32 16.42 7.30
CA LYS A 250 -11.88 15.54 8.34
C LYS A 250 -13.39 15.56 8.44
N TYR A 251 -14.02 16.73 8.29
CA TYR A 251 -15.47 16.88 8.43
C TYR A 251 -16.27 16.10 7.36
N ARG A 252 -15.64 15.71 6.25
CA ARG A 252 -16.30 14.85 5.26
C ARG A 252 -16.49 13.41 5.71
N LEU A 253 -15.68 12.94 6.65
CA LEU A 253 -15.84 11.63 7.28
C LEU A 253 -16.83 11.69 8.45
N VAL A 254 -16.93 12.83 9.12
CA VAL A 254 -17.83 13.04 10.25
C VAL A 254 -19.23 13.37 9.71
N GLU A 255 -19.98 12.36 9.32
CA GLU A 255 -21.43 12.45 9.26
C GLU A 255 -22.04 11.95 10.55
N TYR A 256 -23.29 12.36 10.84
CA TYR A 256 -24.03 11.87 12.00
C TYR A 256 -23.93 10.35 12.07
N PRO A 257 -23.48 9.77 13.16
CA PRO A 257 -23.21 8.36 13.22
C PRO A 257 -24.51 7.57 12.99
N SER A 258 -24.51 6.74 11.94
CA SER A 258 -25.60 5.82 11.67
C SER A 258 -25.80 4.87 12.85
N ARG A 259 -26.94 4.19 12.93
CA ARG A 259 -27.19 3.18 13.96
C ARG A 259 -26.08 2.13 13.97
N ASP A 260 -25.72 1.60 12.79
CA ASP A 260 -24.65 0.61 12.67
C ASP A 260 -23.31 1.11 13.16
N PHE A 261 -23.03 2.40 12.92
CA PHE A 261 -21.77 2.99 13.40
C PHE A 261 -21.71 3.03 14.93
N ARG A 262 -22.82 3.36 15.61
CA ARG A 262 -22.89 3.35 17.07
C ARG A 262 -22.80 1.92 17.63
N LEU A 263 -23.55 0.97 17.05
CA LEU A 263 -23.51 -0.43 17.44
C LEU A 263 -22.10 -1.02 17.31
N CYS A 264 -21.44 -0.81 16.16
CA CYS A 264 -20.07 -1.26 15.93
C CYS A 264 -19.06 -0.60 16.87
N ARG A 265 -19.29 0.65 17.28
CA ARG A 265 -18.48 1.31 18.31
C ARG A 265 -18.54 0.58 19.65
N HIS A 266 -19.72 0.11 20.06
CA HIS A 266 -19.86 -0.71 21.27
C HIS A 266 -19.15 -2.05 21.13
N LEU A 267 -19.23 -2.70 19.95
CA LEU A 267 -18.51 -3.95 19.67
C LEU A 267 -16.99 -3.74 19.73
N LEU A 268 -16.47 -2.68 19.13
CA LEU A 268 -15.04 -2.36 19.16
C LEU A 268 -14.54 -2.03 20.58
N ASN A 269 -15.41 -1.51 21.44
CA ASN A 269 -15.14 -1.29 22.88
C ASN A 269 -15.37 -2.55 23.73
N ARG A 270 -15.81 -3.68 23.14
CA ARG A 270 -16.20 -4.90 23.85
C ARG A 270 -17.30 -4.68 24.90
N ASN A 271 -18.10 -3.63 24.76
CA ASN A 271 -19.19 -3.31 25.67
C ASN A 271 -20.50 -3.93 25.17
N LEU A 272 -20.67 -5.22 25.49
CA LEU A 272 -21.83 -6.02 25.08
C LEU A 272 -23.13 -5.51 25.70
N ASP A 273 -23.11 -5.04 26.95
CA ASP A 273 -24.31 -4.52 27.62
C ASP A 273 -24.85 -3.25 26.89
N ALA A 274 -23.97 -2.31 26.55
CA ALA A 274 -24.36 -1.12 25.81
C ALA A 274 -24.77 -1.46 24.36
N PHE A 275 -24.12 -2.44 23.73
CA PHE A 275 -24.49 -2.93 22.40
C PHE A 275 -25.91 -3.51 22.39
N VAL A 276 -26.23 -4.41 23.31
CA VAL A 276 -27.56 -5.03 23.39
C VAL A 276 -28.63 -4.01 23.74
N TYR A 277 -28.35 -3.09 24.68
CA TYR A 277 -29.26 -2.00 25.03
C TYR A 277 -29.60 -1.14 23.80
N GLU A 278 -28.59 -0.70 23.02
CA GLU A 278 -28.78 0.13 21.83
C GLU A 278 -29.49 -0.66 20.70
N LEU A 279 -29.17 -1.95 20.53
CA LEU A 279 -29.81 -2.81 19.55
C LEU A 279 -31.29 -3.01 19.82
N MET A 280 -31.68 -3.20 21.10
CA MET A 280 -33.05 -3.47 21.51
C MET A 280 -33.90 -2.20 21.67
N ARG A 281 -33.28 -1.05 21.88
CA ARG A 281 -33.98 0.22 22.10
C ARG A 281 -34.94 0.59 20.99
N ASP A 282 -34.54 0.35 19.74
CA ASP A 282 -35.30 0.74 18.54
C ASP A 282 -36.22 -0.40 18.01
N SER A 283 -36.12 -1.61 18.61
CA SER A 283 -36.96 -2.73 18.25
C SER A 283 -38.16 -2.80 19.21
N ALA A 284 -39.34 -2.46 18.72
CA ALA A 284 -40.60 -2.69 19.45
C ALA A 284 -40.97 -4.20 19.58
N ALA A 285 -40.07 -5.11 19.21
CA ALA A 285 -40.36 -6.50 19.07
C ALA A 285 -39.25 -7.38 19.70
N THR A 286 -39.69 -8.18 20.65
CA THR A 286 -39.03 -9.39 21.14
C THR A 286 -39.19 -10.56 20.11
N ASP A 287 -39.12 -10.24 18.82
CA ASP A 287 -39.34 -11.22 17.76
C ASP A 287 -37.99 -11.89 17.41
N SER A 288 -37.93 -13.20 17.53
CA SER A 288 -36.77 -14.04 17.18
C SER A 288 -36.33 -13.77 15.71
N ASP A 289 -37.32 -13.65 14.83
CA ASP A 289 -37.10 -13.35 13.41
C ASP A 289 -36.34 -12.02 13.17
N PHE A 290 -36.52 -11.03 14.03
CA PHE A 290 -35.77 -9.77 13.95
C PHE A 290 -34.29 -9.98 14.26
N LEU A 291 -33.96 -10.80 15.24
CA LEU A 291 -32.59 -11.08 15.66
C LEU A 291 -31.82 -11.90 14.62
N ASP A 292 -32.48 -12.86 13.99
CA ASP A 292 -31.91 -13.68 12.92
C ASP A 292 -31.56 -12.88 11.64
N ARG A 293 -32.31 -11.80 11.40
CA ARG A 293 -32.05 -10.89 10.26
C ARG A 293 -30.95 -9.84 10.53
N GLN A 294 -30.43 -9.81 11.76
CA GLN A 294 -29.34 -8.88 12.06
C GLN A 294 -28.05 -9.29 11.35
N PRO A 295 -27.16 -8.33 11.04
CA PRO A 295 -25.82 -8.60 10.50
C PRO A 295 -25.06 -9.68 11.29
N LYS A 296 -24.19 -10.40 10.60
CA LYS A 296 -23.40 -11.53 11.15
C LYS A 296 -22.76 -11.18 12.49
N HIS A 297 -22.04 -10.07 12.57
CA HIS A 297 -21.30 -9.71 13.77
C HIS A 297 -22.18 -9.30 14.95
N TYR A 298 -23.42 -8.84 14.68
CA TYR A 298 -24.39 -8.56 15.74
C TYR A 298 -24.93 -9.86 16.35
N ARG A 299 -25.20 -10.84 15.51
CA ARG A 299 -25.63 -12.18 15.97
C ARG A 299 -24.52 -12.88 16.77
N GLU A 300 -23.26 -12.78 16.32
CA GLU A 300 -22.09 -13.28 17.03
C GLU A 300 -21.94 -12.61 18.42
N ALA A 301 -22.21 -11.31 18.50
CA ALA A 301 -22.14 -10.56 19.75
C ALA A 301 -23.31 -10.89 20.70
N LEU A 302 -24.51 -11.09 20.16
CA LEU A 302 -25.68 -11.54 20.94
C LEU A 302 -25.43 -12.90 21.58
N LEU A 303 -24.92 -13.87 20.82
CA LEU A 303 -24.59 -15.19 21.37
C LEU A 303 -23.56 -15.09 22.51
N LEU A 304 -22.52 -14.23 22.31
CA LEU A 304 -21.52 -14.00 23.34
C LEU A 304 -22.09 -13.34 24.60
N TYR A 305 -23.06 -12.43 24.42
CA TYR A 305 -23.78 -11.79 25.52
C TYR A 305 -24.60 -12.81 26.32
N ASP A 306 -25.35 -13.69 25.64
CA ASP A 306 -26.23 -14.66 26.25
C ASP A 306 -25.48 -15.69 27.08
N ARG A 307 -24.29 -16.11 26.64
CA ARG A 307 -23.42 -17.01 27.42
C ARG A 307 -22.94 -16.41 28.77
N ARG A 308 -23.18 -15.12 28.99
CA ARG A 308 -22.86 -14.40 30.25
C ARG A 308 -24.09 -14.15 31.12
N LYS A 309 -25.30 -14.39 30.62
CA LYS A 309 -26.56 -14.07 31.28
C LYS A 309 -27.36 -15.34 31.56
N ALA A 310 -28.18 -15.28 32.60
CA ALA A 310 -29.03 -16.43 32.99
C ALA A 310 -30.25 -16.62 32.06
N LYS A 311 -30.61 -15.61 31.27
CA LYS A 311 -31.73 -15.68 30.31
C LYS A 311 -31.18 -15.34 28.91
N PRO A 312 -31.17 -16.31 28.00
CA PRO A 312 -30.75 -16.07 26.61
C PRO A 312 -31.77 -15.17 25.92
N VAL A 313 -31.24 -14.26 25.08
CA VAL A 313 -32.00 -13.32 24.23
C VAL A 313 -32.04 -13.84 22.81
N TYR A 314 -31.03 -14.62 22.43
CA TYR A 314 -30.83 -15.10 21.07
C TYR A 314 -30.42 -16.58 21.09
N ASP A 315 -31.10 -17.41 20.29
CA ASP A 315 -30.84 -18.83 20.16
C ASP A 315 -30.62 -19.19 18.68
N ASN A 316 -29.45 -19.77 18.38
CA ASN A 316 -29.14 -20.29 17.05
C ASN A 316 -28.14 -21.44 17.16
N LEU A 317 -28.66 -22.65 17.00
CA LEU A 317 -27.91 -23.90 17.22
C LEU A 317 -26.66 -24.04 16.33
N THR A 318 -26.71 -23.54 15.07
CA THR A 318 -25.55 -23.59 14.16
C THR A 318 -24.44 -22.67 14.65
N MET A 319 -24.79 -21.44 14.99
CA MET A 319 -23.82 -20.46 15.49
C MET A 319 -23.28 -20.85 16.88
N GLU A 320 -24.06 -21.51 17.70
CA GLU A 320 -23.60 -22.09 18.98
C GLU A 320 -22.54 -23.16 18.76
N ALA A 321 -22.79 -24.08 17.82
CA ALA A 321 -21.82 -25.13 17.48
C ALA A 321 -20.50 -24.54 16.99
N ASP A 322 -20.55 -23.55 16.10
CA ASP A 322 -19.36 -22.83 15.59
C ASP A 322 -18.60 -22.12 16.73
N TYR A 323 -19.31 -21.48 17.65
CA TYR A 323 -18.71 -20.84 18.80
C TYR A 323 -18.05 -21.84 19.77
N GLU A 324 -18.65 -23.00 19.98
CA GLU A 324 -18.06 -24.06 20.80
C GLU A 324 -16.77 -24.61 20.17
N ASP A 325 -16.74 -24.78 18.87
CA ASP A 325 -15.53 -25.17 18.14
C ASP A 325 -14.44 -24.09 18.20
N PHE A 326 -14.82 -22.82 18.12
CA PHE A 326 -13.90 -21.70 18.41
C PHE A 326 -13.32 -21.83 19.83
N LEU A 327 -14.15 -22.07 20.86
CA LEU A 327 -13.68 -22.21 22.24
C LEU A 327 -12.77 -23.42 22.45
N LYS A 328 -13.04 -24.54 21.78
CA LYS A 328 -12.16 -25.73 21.80
C LYS A 328 -10.77 -25.39 21.27
N LEU A 329 -10.72 -24.68 20.12
CA LEU A 329 -9.46 -24.25 19.52
C LEU A 329 -8.75 -23.19 20.38
N TYR A 330 -9.48 -22.23 20.94
CA TYR A 330 -8.95 -21.19 21.82
C TYR A 330 -8.31 -21.76 23.09
N ARG A 331 -8.92 -22.81 23.68
CA ARG A 331 -8.44 -23.49 24.90
C ARG A 331 -7.45 -24.63 24.64
N ALA A 332 -7.16 -24.93 23.38
CA ALA A 332 -6.24 -26.00 23.00
C ALA A 332 -4.85 -25.79 23.63
N LYS A 333 -4.29 -26.86 24.20
CA LYS A 333 -2.95 -26.88 24.81
C LYS A 333 -1.83 -27.00 23.76
N THR A 334 -1.92 -26.21 22.68
CA THR A 334 -0.89 -26.11 21.65
C THR A 334 -0.02 -24.89 21.90
N ASP A 335 1.13 -24.81 21.25
CA ASP A 335 1.97 -23.61 21.27
C ASP A 335 1.18 -22.35 20.95
N ALA A 336 1.42 -21.28 21.71
CA ALA A 336 0.65 -20.04 21.62
C ALA A 336 0.64 -19.44 20.20
N ARG A 337 1.78 -19.47 19.51
CA ARG A 337 1.93 -18.93 18.15
C ARG A 337 1.13 -19.77 17.13
N THR A 338 1.22 -21.09 17.23
CA THR A 338 0.48 -22.02 16.35
C THR A 338 -1.02 -21.91 16.59
N ARG A 339 -1.45 -21.79 17.85
CA ARG A 339 -2.86 -21.60 18.21
C ARG A 339 -3.39 -20.28 17.66
N GLN A 340 -2.65 -19.18 17.82
CA GLN A 340 -3.03 -17.87 17.31
C GLN A 340 -3.16 -17.89 15.78
N ALA A 341 -2.22 -18.50 15.06
CA ALA A 341 -2.28 -18.63 13.61
C ALA A 341 -3.54 -19.39 13.18
N ARG A 342 -3.83 -20.56 13.78
CA ARG A 342 -5.03 -21.34 13.46
C ARG A 342 -6.33 -20.61 13.78
N LEU A 343 -6.38 -19.88 14.90
CA LEU A 343 -7.52 -19.05 15.24
C LEU A 343 -7.74 -17.93 14.23
N CYS A 344 -6.68 -17.31 13.78
CA CYS A 344 -6.73 -16.27 12.73
C CYS A 344 -7.22 -16.85 11.40
N ASP A 345 -6.70 -18.01 11.00
CA ASP A 345 -7.06 -18.66 9.72
C ASP A 345 -8.54 -19.08 9.66
N VAL A 346 -9.08 -19.60 10.75
CA VAL A 346 -10.45 -20.13 10.78
C VAL A 346 -11.48 -19.10 11.21
N TYR A 347 -11.18 -18.30 12.22
CA TYR A 347 -12.13 -17.40 12.89
C TYR A 347 -11.72 -15.93 12.83
N GLY A 348 -10.67 -15.59 12.10
CA GLY A 348 -10.14 -14.23 12.02
C GLY A 348 -11.14 -13.17 11.54
N ASN A 349 -12.19 -13.60 10.84
CA ASN A 349 -13.29 -12.78 10.32
C ASN A 349 -14.53 -12.78 11.23
N THR A 350 -14.39 -13.14 12.52
CA THR A 350 -15.49 -13.18 13.49
C THR A 350 -15.30 -12.15 14.59
N TYR A 351 -16.41 -11.72 15.19
CA TYR A 351 -16.36 -10.89 16.39
C TYR A 351 -15.74 -11.62 17.59
N TRP A 352 -15.94 -12.94 17.69
CA TRP A 352 -15.35 -13.75 18.76
C TRP A 352 -13.84 -13.70 18.76
N TYR A 353 -13.22 -13.85 17.58
CA TYR A 353 -11.77 -13.71 17.46
C TYR A 353 -11.31 -12.34 17.95
N TYR A 354 -11.94 -11.26 17.48
CA TYR A 354 -11.62 -9.90 17.94
C TYR A 354 -11.79 -9.74 19.45
N TYR A 355 -12.89 -10.29 20.01
CA TYR A 355 -13.23 -10.14 21.42
C TYR A 355 -12.21 -10.82 22.36
N PHE A 356 -11.73 -12.02 22.01
CA PHE A 356 -10.86 -12.83 22.86
C PHE A 356 -9.36 -12.63 22.60
N THR A 357 -8.94 -12.20 21.42
CA THR A 357 -7.51 -12.16 21.05
C THR A 357 -6.88 -10.77 21.14
N ARG A 358 -7.68 -9.72 21.27
CA ARG A 358 -7.17 -8.38 21.40
C ARG A 358 -6.96 -8.03 22.88
N GLU A 359 -5.73 -7.78 23.26
CA GLU A 359 -5.36 -7.18 24.55
C GLU A 359 -5.71 -5.69 24.62
#